data_008106d3aa1bb22703843258c3bd59ed
#
_entry.id   008106d3aa1bb22703843258c3bd59ed
#
_cell.length_a   1.000
_cell.length_b   1.000
_cell.length_c   1.000
_cell.angle_alpha   90.00
_cell.angle_beta   90.00
_cell.angle_gamma   90.00
#
_symmetry.space_group_name_H-M   'P 1'
#
loop_
_entity.id
_entity.type
_entity.pdbx_description
1 polymer ?
#
loop_
_entity_poly.entity_id
_entity_poly.type
_entity_poly.pdbx_seq_one_letter_code
_entity_poly.pdbx_strand_id
1 'polypeptide(L)'
;AGIQPIVFSAITGIKDQRFPHHQFLAWGPAAFRFDFRHWVANKYGRGFIYKLSTRTVSLLLAPFIAIEKLALGYSSQWSWALPAFIRGYWLIKTGKVDVVYSIGSAWSAHLAGVWLKRVTGIKLISEVHDPLVIRKNPNDQGFEKPKNRDARFRHYLESQLCQYSDFVWWFTDGALHYAKVRNPQLNRPNNASGFVVMPGAEPPGSLQGKFNHVYTNHLNLCHFGSLANDRSLSTILTALVSLVNKYPKARKCIQIHAYGAPLDSLTIDAIKKNDFSDVLLAHGRLERDPLTGKSGRERVTEKMQEADVLILLHGQDEWCAEYIPSKLYDYLWTGRPIWGITHRNPQLDQMLLERRSYLSVEGDESSIAMALERIWLDWQQKQLLKPVYMPIGVDQAVSRILSEVLPK
;
A
#
# COMPACT_ATOMS: atom_id res chain seq x y z
N ALA A 1 -5.59 23.35 -11.51
CA ALA A 1 -6.70 23.67 -10.57
C ALA A 1 -6.39 24.91 -9.71
N GLY A 2 -5.23 25.59 -9.84
CA GLY A 2 -4.89 26.80 -9.08
C GLY A 2 -4.59 26.58 -7.59
N ILE A 3 -4.45 25.32 -7.16
CA ILE A 3 -4.15 24.96 -5.76
C ILE A 3 -2.64 25.07 -5.52
N GLN A 4 -2.26 25.80 -4.47
CA GLN A 4 -0.86 25.90 -4.00
C GLN A 4 -0.69 25.11 -2.70
N PRO A 5 -0.01 23.96 -2.71
CA PRO A 5 0.15 23.15 -1.51
C PRO A 5 1.24 23.70 -0.59
N ILE A 6 0.99 23.62 0.73
CA ILE A 6 2.01 23.73 1.78
C ILE A 6 2.12 22.35 2.43
N VAL A 7 3.26 21.72 2.28
CA VAL A 7 3.45 20.32 2.69
C VAL A 7 3.99 20.23 4.12
N PHE A 8 3.38 19.36 4.93
CA PHE A 8 3.86 18.99 6.27
C PHE A 8 4.24 17.51 6.27
N SER A 9 5.43 17.19 6.74
CA SER A 9 5.87 15.79 6.88
C SER A 9 6.78 15.59 8.09
N ALA A 10 7.01 14.32 8.45
CA ALA A 10 8.11 13.95 9.33
C ALA A 10 9.46 14.15 8.62
N ILE A 11 10.53 14.23 9.40
CA ILE A 11 11.91 14.43 8.88
C ILE A 11 12.49 13.19 8.18
N THR A 12 11.77 12.08 8.15
CA THR A 12 12.24 10.79 7.62
C THR A 12 12.25 10.72 6.09
N GLY A 13 11.56 11.64 5.43
CA GLY A 13 11.47 11.73 3.98
C GLY A 13 12.36 12.80 3.35
N ILE A 14 12.47 12.76 2.03
CA ILE A 14 13.15 13.80 1.26
C ILE A 14 12.23 15.03 1.23
N LYS A 15 12.82 16.20 1.50
CA LYS A 15 12.09 17.47 1.42
C LYS A 15 11.77 17.79 -0.04
N ASP A 16 10.49 17.97 -0.36
CA ASP A 16 10.08 18.45 -1.67
C ASP A 16 10.49 19.91 -1.83
N GLN A 17 11.17 20.22 -2.93
CA GLN A 17 11.64 21.58 -3.23
C GLN A 17 10.69 22.37 -4.12
N ARG A 18 9.67 21.69 -4.69
CA ARG A 18 8.69 22.33 -5.58
C ARG A 18 7.67 23.19 -4.83
N PHE A 19 7.48 22.90 -3.53
CA PHE A 19 6.48 23.55 -2.69
C PHE A 19 7.06 23.95 -1.32
N PRO A 20 6.46 24.94 -0.63
CA PRO A 20 6.75 25.18 0.78
C PRO A 20 6.55 23.90 1.59
N HIS A 21 7.65 23.34 2.12
CA HIS A 21 7.65 22.06 2.81
C HIS A 21 8.25 22.20 4.20
N HIS A 22 7.44 21.98 5.23
CA HIS A 22 7.84 21.98 6.62
C HIS A 22 7.97 20.55 7.14
N GLN A 23 9.12 20.22 7.69
CA GLN A 23 9.39 18.92 8.30
C GLN A 23 9.48 19.08 9.81
N PHE A 24 8.78 18.24 10.56
CA PHE A 24 8.71 18.29 12.02
C PHE A 24 9.22 17.00 12.65
N LEU A 25 9.92 17.18 13.79
CA LEU A 25 10.21 16.09 14.72
C LEU A 25 8.97 15.79 15.57
N ALA A 26 8.71 14.53 15.81
CA ALA A 26 7.71 14.13 16.78
C ALA A 26 8.19 14.43 18.21
N TRP A 27 7.28 14.84 19.11
CA TRP A 27 7.63 15.25 20.48
C TRP A 27 7.58 14.11 21.50
N GLY A 28 6.89 13.02 21.22
CA GLY A 28 6.88 11.85 22.11
C GLY A 28 8.23 11.13 22.14
N PRO A 29 8.70 10.64 23.30
CA PRO A 29 10.04 10.12 23.48
C PRO A 29 10.45 8.99 22.51
N ALA A 30 9.56 8.05 22.24
CA ALA A 30 9.87 6.93 21.33
C ALA A 30 9.90 7.39 19.87
N ALA A 31 8.97 8.26 19.43
CA ALA A 31 8.95 8.81 18.09
C ALA A 31 10.11 9.79 17.87
N PHE A 32 10.41 10.65 18.85
CA PHE A 32 11.58 11.52 18.79
C PHE A 32 12.87 10.72 18.62
N ARG A 33 13.04 9.61 19.37
CA ARG A 33 14.20 8.72 19.22
C ARG A 33 14.32 8.16 17.80
N PHE A 34 13.19 7.77 17.20
CA PHE A 34 13.15 7.26 15.83
C PHE A 34 13.56 8.35 14.82
N ASP A 35 12.95 9.52 14.91
CA ASP A 35 13.24 10.66 14.04
C ASP A 35 14.67 11.16 14.19
N PHE A 36 15.19 11.23 15.42
CA PHE A 36 16.56 11.62 15.69
C PHE A 36 17.58 10.68 15.02
N ARG A 37 17.33 9.37 15.04
CA ARG A 37 18.17 8.39 14.32
C ARG A 37 18.24 8.68 12.83
N HIS A 38 17.09 8.97 12.22
CA HIS A 38 17.02 9.32 10.81
C HIS A 38 17.74 10.63 10.51
N TRP A 39 17.52 11.63 11.34
CA TRP A 39 18.18 12.94 11.20
C TRP A 39 19.72 12.82 11.28
N VAL A 40 20.23 12.12 12.28
CA VAL A 40 21.69 11.89 12.40
C VAL A 40 22.25 11.10 11.23
N ALA A 41 21.54 10.04 10.80
CA ALA A 41 21.97 9.22 9.66
C ALA A 41 22.05 10.04 8.36
N ASN A 42 21.07 10.92 8.13
CA ASN A 42 21.04 11.76 6.94
C ASN A 42 22.14 12.85 6.97
N LYS A 43 22.47 13.39 8.15
CA LYS A 43 23.44 14.48 8.28
C LYS A 43 24.90 14.00 8.35
N TYR A 44 25.16 12.91 9.05
CA TYR A 44 26.52 12.43 9.37
C TYR A 44 26.83 11.01 8.86
N GLY A 45 25.90 10.39 8.14
CA GLY A 45 26.02 8.98 7.76
C GLY A 45 25.88 8.03 8.96
N ARG A 46 26.03 6.71 8.72
CA ARG A 46 25.91 5.66 9.76
C ARG A 46 27.23 5.30 10.43
N GLY A 47 28.17 6.24 10.54
CA GLY A 47 29.50 6.06 11.15
C GLY A 47 29.52 6.10 12.68
N PHE A 48 30.69 6.41 13.27
CA PHE A 48 30.90 6.47 14.72
C PHE A 48 29.99 7.48 15.41
N ILE A 49 29.85 8.69 14.86
CA ILE A 49 28.99 9.77 15.38
C ILE A 49 27.54 9.29 15.51
N TYR A 50 27.04 8.61 14.49
CA TYR A 50 25.70 8.01 14.50
C TYR A 50 25.55 6.99 15.65
N LYS A 51 26.49 6.06 15.77
CA LYS A 51 26.43 5.02 16.82
C LYS A 51 26.46 5.62 18.23
N LEU A 52 27.35 6.56 18.46
CA LEU A 52 27.50 7.20 19.78
C LEU A 52 26.26 8.03 20.13
N SER A 53 25.88 8.99 19.27
CA SER A 53 24.76 9.92 19.54
C SER A 53 23.43 9.18 19.70
N THR A 54 23.14 8.19 18.83
CA THR A 54 21.88 7.44 18.89
C THR A 54 21.82 6.52 20.12
N ARG A 55 22.96 5.97 20.57
CA ARG A 55 23.02 5.18 21.80
C ARG A 55 22.80 6.06 23.03
N THR A 56 23.46 7.22 23.09
CA THR A 56 23.30 8.17 24.21
C THR A 56 21.85 8.66 24.32
N VAL A 57 21.27 9.14 23.21
CA VAL A 57 19.87 9.60 23.20
C VAL A 57 18.89 8.46 23.53
N SER A 58 19.15 7.25 23.04
CA SER A 58 18.30 6.09 23.37
C SER A 58 18.34 5.75 24.87
N LEU A 59 19.51 5.86 25.51
CA LEU A 59 19.66 5.62 26.95
C LEU A 59 18.94 6.69 27.76
N LEU A 60 19.14 7.97 27.43
CA LEU A 60 18.48 9.09 28.11
C LEU A 60 16.95 9.04 27.99
N LEU A 61 16.44 8.62 26.84
CA LEU A 61 15.00 8.53 26.60
C LEU A 61 14.36 7.24 27.10
N ALA A 62 15.15 6.21 27.49
CA ALA A 62 14.60 4.91 27.87
C ALA A 62 13.55 4.97 29.00
N PRO A 63 13.73 5.69 30.12
CA PRO A 63 12.72 5.77 31.16
C PRO A 63 11.45 6.46 30.69
N PHE A 64 11.56 7.52 29.89
CA PHE A 64 10.41 8.24 29.34
C PHE A 64 9.63 7.40 28.33
N ILE A 65 10.33 6.59 27.52
CA ILE A 65 9.70 5.63 26.60
C ILE A 65 8.95 4.54 27.39
N ALA A 66 9.51 4.07 28.51
CA ALA A 66 8.81 3.11 29.36
C ALA A 66 7.53 3.69 29.95
N ILE A 67 7.59 4.90 30.46
CA ILE A 67 6.42 5.63 31.00
C ILE A 67 5.38 5.85 29.88
N GLU A 68 5.81 6.29 28.69
CA GLU A 68 4.93 6.48 27.54
C GLU A 68 4.20 5.20 27.16
N LYS A 69 4.90 4.07 27.07
CA LYS A 69 4.29 2.76 26.78
C LYS A 69 3.27 2.34 27.83
N LEU A 70 3.58 2.54 29.10
CA LEU A 70 2.65 2.21 30.20
C LEU A 70 1.41 3.13 30.19
N ALA A 71 1.60 4.42 29.96
CA ALA A 71 0.53 5.41 29.99
C ALA A 71 -0.40 5.30 28.77
N LEU A 72 0.17 5.26 27.56
CA LEU A 72 -0.58 5.33 26.31
C LEU A 72 -0.92 3.96 25.75
N GLY A 73 0.05 3.02 25.73
CA GLY A 73 -0.13 1.67 25.18
C GLY A 73 -0.32 1.61 23.66
N TYR A 74 0.01 2.69 22.94
CA TYR A 74 0.03 2.79 21.48
C TYR A 74 1.26 3.56 20.99
N SER A 75 1.47 3.59 19.68
CA SER A 75 2.65 4.19 19.06
C SER A 75 2.76 5.69 19.37
N SER A 76 3.93 6.15 19.79
CA SER A 76 4.21 7.56 20.08
C SER A 76 4.26 8.47 18.85
N GLN A 77 4.09 7.92 17.65
CA GLN A 77 4.02 8.69 16.41
C GLN A 77 2.88 9.72 16.40
N TRP A 78 1.81 9.51 17.21
CA TRP A 78 0.73 10.47 17.39
C TRP A 78 1.24 11.87 17.76
N SER A 79 2.35 11.95 18.48
CA SER A 79 2.93 13.20 18.99
C SER A 79 3.44 14.13 17.89
N TRP A 80 3.64 13.65 16.67
CA TRP A 80 3.89 14.47 15.49
C TRP A 80 2.73 15.45 15.21
N ALA A 81 1.52 15.07 15.61
CA ALA A 81 0.35 15.93 15.46
C ALA A 81 0.50 17.27 16.19
N LEU A 82 1.27 17.33 17.30
CA LEU A 82 1.46 18.55 18.09
C LEU A 82 2.15 19.68 17.30
N PRO A 83 3.40 19.52 16.80
CA PRO A 83 4.05 20.56 16.02
C PRO A 83 3.31 20.85 14.71
N ALA A 84 2.70 19.85 14.07
CA ALA A 84 1.89 20.06 12.87
C ALA A 84 0.64 20.91 13.17
N PHE A 85 -0.05 20.64 14.29
CA PHE A 85 -1.19 21.43 14.73
C PHE A 85 -0.79 22.89 15.01
N ILE A 86 0.27 23.12 15.79
CA ILE A 86 0.70 24.48 16.15
C ILE A 86 1.03 25.28 14.88
N ARG A 87 1.82 24.71 13.97
CA ARG A 87 2.18 25.40 12.72
C ARG A 87 0.97 25.61 11.82
N GLY A 88 0.11 24.59 11.68
CA GLY A 88 -1.13 24.67 10.92
C GLY A 88 -2.08 25.74 11.45
N TYR A 89 -2.25 25.79 12.75
CA TYR A 89 -3.07 26.82 13.42
C TYR A 89 -2.61 28.26 13.06
N TRP A 90 -1.32 28.52 13.15
CA TRP A 90 -0.77 29.83 12.78
C TRP A 90 -0.96 30.16 11.29
N LEU A 91 -0.78 29.19 10.39
CA LEU A 91 -1.02 29.41 8.96
C LEU A 91 -2.49 29.72 8.67
N ILE A 92 -3.42 29.04 9.34
CA ILE A 92 -4.85 29.29 9.19
C ILE A 92 -5.20 30.69 9.76
N LYS A 93 -4.75 31.01 10.95
CA LYS A 93 -5.02 32.33 11.59
C LYS A 93 -4.43 33.51 10.82
N THR A 94 -3.36 33.29 10.06
CA THR A 94 -2.75 34.32 9.21
C THR A 94 -3.34 34.36 7.79
N GLY A 95 -4.42 33.62 7.53
CA GLY A 95 -5.12 33.62 6.23
C GLY A 95 -4.31 33.03 5.07
N LYS A 96 -3.34 32.14 5.36
CA LYS A 96 -2.46 31.52 4.36
C LYS A 96 -2.95 30.16 3.86
N VAL A 97 -3.99 29.62 4.45
CA VAL A 97 -4.52 28.29 4.17
C VAL A 97 -6.04 28.31 4.25
N ASP A 98 -6.69 27.81 3.20
CA ASP A 98 -8.15 27.72 3.07
C ASP A 98 -8.68 26.32 3.35
N VAL A 99 -7.83 25.29 3.16
CA VAL A 99 -8.19 23.88 3.29
C VAL A 99 -7.06 23.10 3.92
N VAL A 100 -7.40 22.19 4.82
CA VAL A 100 -6.47 21.19 5.35
C VAL A 100 -6.76 19.85 4.68
N TYR A 101 -5.72 19.20 4.16
CA TYR A 101 -5.78 17.89 3.57
C TYR A 101 -4.91 16.93 4.39
N SER A 102 -5.54 15.97 5.06
CA SER A 102 -4.82 14.96 5.84
C SER A 102 -4.75 13.65 5.08
N ILE A 103 -3.54 13.09 4.91
CA ILE A 103 -3.26 12.00 3.99
C ILE A 103 -2.62 10.80 4.69
N GLY A 104 -2.96 9.63 4.21
CA GLY A 104 -2.24 8.39 4.39
C GLY A 104 -2.70 7.53 5.56
N SER A 105 -1.87 6.53 5.87
CA SER A 105 -2.00 5.68 7.05
C SER A 105 -1.39 6.32 8.31
N ALA A 106 -0.86 7.54 8.21
CA ALA A 106 -0.24 8.27 9.31
C ALA A 106 -1.30 8.91 10.20
N TRP A 107 -1.67 8.23 11.28
CA TRP A 107 -2.70 8.69 12.24
C TRP A 107 -2.46 10.09 12.80
N SER A 108 -1.20 10.47 12.95
CA SER A 108 -0.83 11.80 13.44
C SER A 108 -1.25 12.92 12.49
N ALA A 109 -1.24 12.70 11.17
CA ALA A 109 -1.72 13.67 10.19
C ALA A 109 -3.23 13.88 10.34
N HIS A 110 -3.99 12.79 10.44
CA HIS A 110 -5.43 12.84 10.65
C HIS A 110 -5.78 13.50 12.00
N LEU A 111 -5.05 13.17 13.07
CA LEU A 111 -5.26 13.76 14.39
C LEU A 111 -5.03 15.27 14.36
N ALA A 112 -3.94 15.73 13.73
CA ALA A 112 -3.66 17.16 13.56
C ALA A 112 -4.78 17.86 12.75
N GLY A 113 -5.23 17.23 11.66
CA GLY A 113 -6.32 17.73 10.83
C GLY A 113 -7.62 17.91 11.62
N VAL A 114 -8.03 16.89 12.40
CA VAL A 114 -9.22 16.95 13.26
C VAL A 114 -9.09 18.06 14.32
N TRP A 115 -7.93 18.20 14.97
CA TRP A 115 -7.71 19.28 15.94
C TRP A 115 -7.81 20.66 15.30
N LEU A 116 -7.20 20.86 14.12
CA LEU A 116 -7.31 22.10 13.38
C LEU A 116 -8.77 22.42 13.01
N LYS A 117 -9.51 21.44 12.48
CA LYS A 117 -10.94 21.59 12.16
C LYS A 117 -11.74 22.00 13.37
N ARG A 118 -11.58 21.33 14.50
CA ARG A 118 -12.35 21.61 15.74
C ARG A 118 -12.07 22.98 16.33
N VAL A 119 -10.83 23.48 16.21
CA VAL A 119 -10.44 24.77 16.83
C VAL A 119 -10.67 25.96 15.88
N THR A 120 -10.54 25.76 14.57
CA THR A 120 -10.58 26.87 13.60
C THR A 120 -11.79 26.86 12.69
N GLY A 121 -12.52 25.74 12.58
CA GLY A 121 -13.60 25.57 11.60
C GLY A 121 -13.13 25.36 10.15
N ILE A 122 -11.81 25.32 9.90
CA ILE A 122 -11.24 25.16 8.55
C ILE A 122 -11.82 23.96 7.83
N LYS A 123 -11.95 24.01 6.50
CA LYS A 123 -12.36 22.87 5.68
C LYS A 123 -11.33 21.76 5.79
N LEU A 124 -11.76 20.55 6.17
CA LEU A 124 -10.93 19.37 6.32
C LEU A 124 -11.32 18.28 5.35
N ILE A 125 -10.36 17.84 4.57
CA ILE A 125 -10.46 16.67 3.69
C ILE A 125 -9.54 15.61 4.23
N SER A 126 -10.03 14.38 4.39
CA SER A 126 -9.24 13.28 4.94
C SER A 126 -9.20 12.10 3.97
N GLU A 127 -7.98 11.66 3.64
CA GLU A 127 -7.69 10.55 2.75
C GLU A 127 -7.21 9.35 3.56
N VAL A 128 -8.01 8.30 3.61
CA VAL A 128 -7.70 7.06 4.36
C VAL A 128 -7.22 5.99 3.39
N HIS A 129 -5.89 5.75 3.35
CA HIS A 129 -5.29 4.74 2.48
C HIS A 129 -5.60 3.32 2.96
N ASP A 130 -5.11 3.01 4.16
CA ASP A 130 -5.36 1.73 4.79
C ASP A 130 -6.45 1.88 5.84
N PRO A 131 -7.30 0.87 6.03
CA PRO A 131 -8.31 0.90 7.09
C PRO A 131 -7.68 1.22 8.45
N LEU A 132 -8.18 2.23 9.14
CA LEU A 132 -7.72 2.57 10.50
C LEU A 132 -8.07 1.46 11.47
N VAL A 133 -9.22 0.83 11.28
CA VAL A 133 -9.70 -0.28 12.08
C VAL A 133 -9.55 -1.56 11.29
N ILE A 134 -8.70 -2.47 11.77
CA ILE A 134 -8.42 -3.74 11.11
C ILE A 134 -9.34 -4.81 11.70
N ARG A 135 -10.13 -5.46 10.84
CA ARG A 135 -10.94 -6.63 11.20
C ARG A 135 -10.04 -7.86 11.29
N LYS A 136 -10.26 -8.67 12.31
CA LYS A 136 -9.49 -9.91 12.55
C LYS A 136 -10.35 -11.17 12.50
N ASN A 137 -11.65 -11.03 12.43
CA ASN A 137 -12.59 -12.15 12.45
C ASN A 137 -13.49 -12.06 11.20
N PRO A 138 -13.65 -13.16 10.43
CA PRO A 138 -14.55 -13.24 9.28
C PRO A 138 -15.99 -12.83 9.60
N ASN A 139 -16.44 -13.17 10.81
CA ASN A 139 -17.79 -12.89 11.29
C ASN A 139 -17.92 -11.48 11.90
N ASP A 140 -16.84 -10.70 11.97
CA ASP A 140 -16.90 -9.33 12.44
C ASP A 140 -17.50 -8.43 11.37
N GLN A 141 -18.75 -8.04 11.59
CA GLN A 141 -19.47 -7.08 10.76
C GLN A 141 -19.04 -5.62 11.02
N GLY A 142 -17.91 -5.39 11.68
CA GLY A 142 -17.42 -4.07 12.05
C GLY A 142 -17.80 -3.63 13.47
N PHE A 143 -18.41 -4.51 14.27
CA PHE A 143 -18.87 -4.21 15.63
C PHE A 143 -17.98 -4.78 16.74
N GLU A 144 -16.86 -5.46 16.40
CA GLU A 144 -15.98 -6.02 17.42
C GLU A 144 -15.39 -4.91 18.30
N LYS A 145 -15.57 -5.06 19.61
CA LYS A 145 -15.01 -4.10 20.58
C LYS A 145 -13.47 -4.13 20.53
N PRO A 146 -12.80 -2.96 20.48
CA PRO A 146 -11.37 -2.90 20.42
C PRO A 146 -10.69 -3.52 21.64
N LYS A 147 -9.83 -4.53 21.43
CA LYS A 147 -9.21 -5.35 22.49
C LYS A 147 -8.09 -4.65 23.25
N ASN A 148 -7.44 -3.65 22.65
CA ASN A 148 -6.31 -2.96 23.25
C ASN A 148 -6.40 -1.43 23.07
N ARG A 149 -5.49 -0.69 23.72
CA ARG A 149 -5.48 0.78 23.67
C ARG A 149 -5.22 1.33 22.26
N ASP A 150 -4.36 0.66 21.47
CA ASP A 150 -4.08 1.05 20.09
C ASP A 150 -5.33 0.91 19.22
N ALA A 151 -6.03 -0.22 19.28
CA ALA A 151 -7.28 -0.42 18.57
C ALA A 151 -8.35 0.61 19.00
N ARG A 152 -8.47 0.91 20.31
CA ARG A 152 -9.38 1.96 20.80
C ARG A 152 -9.06 3.33 20.22
N PHE A 153 -7.78 3.68 20.13
CA PHE A 153 -7.35 4.95 19.56
C PHE A 153 -7.67 5.02 18.06
N ARG A 154 -7.47 3.94 17.32
CA ARG A 154 -7.82 3.87 15.89
C ARG A 154 -9.33 4.02 15.66
N HIS A 155 -10.16 3.32 16.44
CA HIS A 155 -11.60 3.49 16.39
C HIS A 155 -12.03 4.93 16.73
N TYR A 156 -11.44 5.50 17.78
CA TYR A 156 -11.68 6.91 18.13
C TYR A 156 -11.34 7.84 16.97
N LEU A 157 -10.15 7.67 16.36
CA LEU A 157 -9.71 8.52 15.27
C LEU A 157 -10.61 8.39 14.04
N GLU A 158 -10.98 7.17 13.64
CA GLU A 158 -11.93 6.95 12.54
C GLU A 158 -13.27 7.64 12.83
N SER A 159 -13.79 7.51 14.04
CA SER A 159 -15.02 8.20 14.45
C SER A 159 -14.89 9.72 14.38
N GLN A 160 -13.74 10.29 14.79
CA GLN A 160 -13.49 11.72 14.70
C GLN A 160 -13.42 12.21 13.23
N LEU A 161 -12.81 11.42 12.33
CA LEU A 161 -12.80 11.75 10.90
C LEU A 161 -14.21 11.75 10.33
N CYS A 162 -15.00 10.72 10.63
CA CYS A 162 -16.37 10.61 10.16
C CYS A 162 -17.31 11.69 10.72
N GLN A 163 -16.97 12.27 11.87
CA GLN A 163 -17.76 13.32 12.53
C GLN A 163 -17.36 14.72 12.12
N TYR A 164 -16.06 15.02 12.02
CA TYR A 164 -15.58 16.40 11.91
C TYR A 164 -15.00 16.78 10.56
N SER A 165 -14.55 15.83 9.71
CA SER A 165 -14.11 16.17 8.37
C SER A 165 -15.31 16.68 7.54
N ASP A 166 -15.06 17.54 6.59
CA ASP A 166 -16.07 17.89 5.58
C ASP A 166 -16.19 16.74 4.57
N PHE A 167 -15.05 16.14 4.21
CA PHE A 167 -14.98 15.00 3.29
C PHE A 167 -13.99 13.97 3.81
N VAL A 168 -14.39 12.69 3.74
CA VAL A 168 -13.49 11.54 3.99
C VAL A 168 -13.61 10.58 2.83
N TRP A 169 -12.50 10.10 2.31
CA TRP A 169 -12.55 9.12 1.25
C TRP A 169 -11.58 7.97 1.48
N TRP A 170 -11.98 6.82 0.95
CA TRP A 170 -11.27 5.55 1.03
C TRP A 170 -10.93 5.03 -0.36
N PHE A 171 -10.04 4.06 -0.44
CA PHE A 171 -9.62 3.48 -1.71
C PHE A 171 -10.58 2.42 -2.25
N THR A 172 -11.44 1.85 -1.41
CA THR A 172 -12.31 0.74 -1.79
C THR A 172 -13.71 0.89 -1.24
N ASP A 173 -14.68 0.27 -1.92
CA ASP A 173 -16.07 0.19 -1.46
C ASP A 173 -16.16 -0.60 -0.15
N GLY A 174 -15.34 -1.65 0.01
CA GLY A 174 -15.29 -2.42 1.25
C GLY A 174 -14.85 -1.57 2.44
N ALA A 175 -13.79 -0.76 2.30
CA ALA A 175 -13.32 0.12 3.36
C ALA A 175 -14.38 1.16 3.76
N LEU A 176 -15.03 1.79 2.78
CA LEU A 176 -16.14 2.72 3.04
C LEU A 176 -17.34 2.01 3.70
N HIS A 177 -17.70 0.81 3.23
CA HIS A 177 -18.78 0.03 3.78
C HIS A 177 -18.57 -0.23 5.29
N TYR A 178 -17.42 -0.77 5.66
CA TYR A 178 -17.14 -1.06 7.07
C TYR A 178 -16.94 0.20 7.92
N ALA A 179 -16.41 1.28 7.35
CA ALA A 179 -16.37 2.56 8.04
C ALA A 179 -17.77 3.09 8.35
N LYS A 180 -18.75 2.96 7.41
CA LYS A 180 -20.16 3.32 7.63
C LYS A 180 -20.84 2.46 8.69
N VAL A 181 -20.55 1.16 8.70
CA VAL A 181 -21.09 0.25 9.71
C VAL A 181 -20.63 0.66 11.11
N ARG A 182 -19.35 0.97 11.27
CA ARG A 182 -18.78 1.44 12.54
C ARG A 182 -19.20 2.87 12.92
N ASN A 183 -19.47 3.71 11.92
CA ASN A 183 -19.80 5.13 12.09
C ASN A 183 -21.09 5.49 11.35
N PRO A 184 -22.28 5.15 11.90
CA PRO A 184 -23.58 5.36 11.25
C PRO A 184 -23.93 6.85 10.99
N GLN A 185 -23.20 7.77 11.60
CA GLN A 185 -23.33 9.22 11.37
C GLN A 185 -22.73 9.67 10.02
N LEU A 186 -21.82 8.90 9.42
CA LEU A 186 -21.21 9.24 8.15
C LEU A 186 -22.27 9.46 7.06
N ASN A 187 -22.15 10.51 6.27
CA ASN A 187 -23.11 10.97 5.27
C ASN A 187 -24.44 11.50 5.82
N ARG A 188 -24.57 11.74 7.14
CA ARG A 188 -25.70 12.48 7.71
C ARG A 188 -25.44 13.98 7.70
N PRO A 189 -26.48 14.83 7.79
CA PRO A 189 -26.29 16.27 7.92
C PRO A 189 -25.32 16.62 9.06
N ASN A 190 -24.46 17.60 8.84
CA ASN A 190 -23.44 18.07 9.79
C ASN A 190 -22.32 17.06 10.14
N ASN A 191 -22.21 15.96 9.41
CA ASN A 191 -21.11 15.00 9.51
C ASN A 191 -20.36 14.89 8.17
N ALA A 192 -19.25 14.16 8.15
CA ALA A 192 -18.44 14.01 6.96
C ALA A 192 -19.21 13.36 5.80
N SER A 193 -18.97 13.86 4.58
CA SER A 193 -19.35 13.17 3.34
C SER A 193 -18.30 12.13 3.00
N GLY A 194 -18.70 10.85 2.96
CA GLY A 194 -17.83 9.71 2.67
C GLY A 194 -18.01 9.18 1.26
N PHE A 195 -16.90 8.99 0.53
CA PHE A 195 -16.92 8.44 -0.83
C PHE A 195 -15.66 7.60 -1.13
N VAL A 196 -15.62 6.98 -2.29
CA VAL A 196 -14.50 6.13 -2.73
C VAL A 196 -13.76 6.81 -3.88
N VAL A 197 -12.43 6.77 -3.79
CA VAL A 197 -11.52 7.19 -4.86
C VAL A 197 -10.43 6.14 -5.03
N MET A 198 -10.36 5.50 -6.18
CA MET A 198 -9.24 4.63 -6.51
C MET A 198 -7.99 5.48 -6.77
N PRO A 199 -6.85 5.19 -6.12
CA PRO A 199 -5.67 6.08 -6.16
C PRO A 199 -4.99 6.14 -7.53
N GLY A 200 -5.04 5.03 -8.29
CA GLY A 200 -4.34 4.91 -9.56
C GLY A 200 -2.81 4.93 -9.43
N ALA A 201 -2.14 4.96 -10.57
CA ALA A 201 -0.70 5.16 -10.67
C ALA A 201 -0.36 6.12 -11.82
N GLU A 202 0.78 6.80 -11.72
CA GLU A 202 1.30 7.58 -12.84
C GLU A 202 1.76 6.67 -13.97
N PRO A 203 1.51 7.03 -15.24
CA PRO A 203 2.01 6.28 -16.37
C PRO A 203 3.53 6.22 -16.30
N PRO A 204 4.14 5.04 -16.37
CA PRO A 204 5.59 4.94 -16.42
C PRO A 204 6.11 5.60 -17.71
N GLY A 205 7.10 6.49 -17.59
CA GLY A 205 7.63 7.26 -18.72
C GLY A 205 8.22 6.42 -19.86
N SER A 206 8.53 5.13 -19.61
CA SER A 206 9.03 4.16 -20.60
C SER A 206 7.93 3.39 -21.35
N LEU A 207 6.66 3.52 -20.96
CA LEU A 207 5.53 2.82 -21.57
C LEU A 207 4.98 3.63 -22.76
N GLN A 208 5.58 3.48 -23.92
CA GLN A 208 4.98 3.96 -25.17
C GLN A 208 4.20 2.83 -25.87
N GLY A 209 3.01 2.52 -25.40
CA GLY A 209 1.88 1.98 -26.13
C GLY A 209 2.01 0.74 -27.04
N LYS A 210 3.17 0.05 -27.10
CA LYS A 210 3.35 -1.13 -27.93
C LYS A 210 3.52 -2.39 -27.06
N PHE A 211 2.41 -3.03 -26.77
CA PHE A 211 2.37 -4.29 -26.03
C PHE A 211 2.62 -5.49 -26.94
N ASN A 212 3.75 -5.54 -27.63
CA ASN A 212 4.12 -6.74 -28.39
C ASN A 212 4.67 -7.78 -27.41
N HIS A 213 3.89 -8.83 -27.20
CA HIS A 213 4.34 -9.97 -26.42
C HIS A 213 5.25 -10.84 -27.29
N VAL A 214 6.46 -11.10 -26.83
CA VAL A 214 7.41 -11.99 -27.48
C VAL A 214 7.48 -13.27 -26.65
N TYR A 215 6.94 -14.36 -27.20
CA TYR A 215 7.04 -15.67 -26.58
C TYR A 215 8.48 -16.19 -26.64
N THR A 216 9.02 -16.50 -25.47
CA THR A 216 10.35 -17.12 -25.34
C THR A 216 10.22 -18.63 -25.11
N ASN A 217 11.34 -19.30 -24.82
CA ASN A 217 11.35 -20.70 -24.45
C ASN A 217 10.86 -20.98 -23.03
N HIS A 218 10.66 -19.90 -22.24
CA HIS A 218 10.18 -19.99 -20.86
C HIS A 218 8.91 -19.17 -20.70
N LEU A 219 7.99 -19.70 -19.89
CA LEU A 219 6.85 -18.98 -19.35
C LEU A 219 7.30 -18.24 -18.08
N ASN A 220 7.43 -16.92 -18.17
CA ASN A 220 7.91 -16.07 -17.09
C ASN A 220 6.74 -15.53 -16.27
N LEU A 221 6.53 -16.07 -15.09
CA LEU A 221 5.55 -15.62 -14.12
C LEU A 221 6.24 -14.66 -13.12
N CYS A 222 5.86 -13.40 -13.06
CA CYS A 222 6.60 -12.40 -12.28
C CYS A 222 5.76 -11.82 -11.16
N HIS A 223 6.30 -11.85 -9.93
CA HIS A 223 5.74 -11.17 -8.76
C HIS A 223 6.63 -9.99 -8.36
N PHE A 224 6.01 -8.85 -8.05
CA PHE A 224 6.69 -7.64 -7.58
C PHE A 224 6.17 -7.21 -6.22
N GLY A 225 7.06 -7.00 -5.26
CA GLY A 225 6.75 -6.48 -3.93
C GLY A 225 7.14 -7.39 -2.77
N SER A 226 6.56 -7.13 -1.61
CA SER A 226 6.82 -7.93 -0.41
C SER A 226 6.02 -9.23 -0.40
N LEU A 227 6.65 -10.27 0.10
CA LEU A 227 6.03 -11.54 0.45
C LEU A 227 5.96 -11.65 1.98
N ALA A 228 5.00 -12.39 2.47
CA ALA A 228 4.80 -12.72 3.88
C ALA A 228 4.01 -14.04 3.95
N ASN A 229 3.91 -14.65 5.14
CA ASN A 229 3.23 -15.95 5.26
C ASN A 229 1.74 -15.90 4.86
N ASP A 230 1.11 -14.74 4.96
CA ASP A 230 -0.26 -14.47 4.49
C ASP A 230 -0.33 -14.14 2.99
N ARG A 231 0.82 -13.92 2.33
CA ARG A 231 0.98 -13.62 0.90
C ARG A 231 2.21 -14.33 0.36
N SER A 232 2.08 -15.63 0.17
CA SER A 232 3.19 -16.53 -0.16
C SER A 232 3.06 -17.07 -1.58
N LEU A 233 4.19 -17.32 -2.24
CA LEU A 233 4.24 -18.05 -3.50
C LEU A 233 4.14 -19.58 -3.30
N SER A 234 4.10 -20.06 -2.05
CA SER A 234 4.04 -21.50 -1.74
C SER A 234 2.82 -22.20 -2.34
N THR A 235 1.67 -21.52 -2.40
CA THR A 235 0.44 -22.08 -3.02
C THR A 235 0.60 -22.30 -4.51
N ILE A 236 1.29 -21.39 -5.21
CA ILE A 236 1.64 -21.56 -6.64
C ILE A 236 2.63 -22.70 -6.83
N LEU A 237 3.63 -22.84 -5.95
CA LEU A 237 4.60 -23.93 -6.02
C LEU A 237 3.93 -25.29 -5.78
N THR A 238 2.95 -25.36 -4.87
CA THR A 238 2.12 -26.57 -4.68
C THR A 238 1.33 -26.93 -5.94
N ALA A 239 0.69 -25.94 -6.55
CA ALA A 239 -0.02 -26.13 -7.83
C ALA A 239 0.92 -26.55 -8.96
N LEU A 240 2.16 -26.04 -8.97
CA LEU A 240 3.17 -26.43 -9.96
C LEU A 240 3.57 -27.90 -9.86
N VAL A 241 3.61 -28.48 -8.66
CA VAL A 241 3.84 -29.94 -8.48
C VAL A 241 2.77 -30.75 -9.25
N SER A 242 1.51 -30.39 -9.07
CA SER A 242 0.38 -31.05 -9.77
C SER A 242 0.49 -30.85 -11.29
N LEU A 243 0.85 -29.65 -11.73
CA LEU A 243 1.05 -29.37 -13.15
C LEU A 243 2.20 -30.19 -13.78
N VAL A 244 3.34 -30.27 -13.08
CA VAL A 244 4.52 -31.03 -13.54
C VAL A 244 4.23 -32.54 -13.63
N ASN A 245 3.46 -33.07 -12.70
CA ASN A 245 3.02 -34.46 -12.73
C ASN A 245 2.15 -34.76 -14.01
N LYS A 246 1.31 -33.78 -14.36
CA LYS A 246 0.46 -33.90 -15.55
C LYS A 246 1.19 -33.58 -16.88
N TYR A 247 2.08 -32.57 -16.82
CA TYR A 247 2.85 -32.08 -17.97
C TYR A 247 4.33 -31.95 -17.60
N PRO A 248 5.15 -33.02 -17.70
CA PRO A 248 6.55 -32.99 -17.27
C PRO A 248 7.42 -31.90 -17.91
N LYS A 249 7.07 -31.48 -19.15
CA LYS A 249 7.76 -30.37 -19.83
C LYS A 249 7.63 -29.05 -19.11
N ALA A 250 6.56 -28.84 -18.32
CA ALA A 250 6.32 -27.61 -17.57
C ALA A 250 7.47 -27.30 -16.60
N ARG A 251 8.08 -28.33 -16.01
CA ARG A 251 9.22 -28.22 -15.08
C ARG A 251 10.41 -27.44 -15.67
N LYS A 252 10.68 -27.61 -16.97
CA LYS A 252 11.81 -26.96 -17.66
C LYS A 252 11.45 -25.63 -18.31
N CYS A 253 10.16 -25.37 -18.49
CA CYS A 253 9.71 -24.20 -19.23
C CYS A 253 9.14 -23.09 -18.32
N ILE A 254 8.67 -23.40 -17.11
CA ILE A 254 8.13 -22.38 -16.20
C ILE A 254 9.25 -21.79 -15.34
N GLN A 255 9.32 -20.47 -15.30
CA GLN A 255 10.14 -19.70 -14.38
C GLN A 255 9.27 -18.70 -13.59
N ILE A 256 9.44 -18.70 -12.29
CA ILE A 256 8.77 -17.77 -11.38
C ILE A 256 9.81 -16.76 -10.89
N HIS A 257 9.62 -15.48 -11.16
CA HIS A 257 10.53 -14.42 -10.78
C HIS A 257 9.93 -13.60 -9.62
N ALA A 258 10.62 -13.54 -8.50
CA ALA A 258 10.24 -12.73 -7.34
C ALA A 258 11.16 -11.50 -7.22
N TYR A 259 10.58 -10.30 -7.37
CA TYR A 259 11.28 -9.02 -7.22
C TYR A 259 10.77 -8.28 -5.98
N GLY A 260 11.67 -7.84 -5.10
CA GLY A 260 11.31 -7.05 -3.91
C GLY A 260 11.96 -7.53 -2.63
N ALA A 261 11.16 -7.79 -1.60
CA ALA A 261 11.65 -8.30 -0.32
C ALA A 261 12.19 -9.74 -0.44
N PRO A 262 12.98 -10.21 0.53
CA PRO A 262 13.33 -11.62 0.65
C PRO A 262 12.09 -12.54 0.63
N LEU A 263 12.28 -13.78 0.19
CA LEU A 263 11.23 -14.78 0.21
C LEU A 263 10.76 -15.05 1.65
N ASP A 264 9.47 -15.30 1.80
CA ASP A 264 8.89 -15.76 3.06
C ASP A 264 9.24 -17.21 3.37
N SER A 265 9.04 -17.64 4.63
CA SER A 265 9.43 -18.97 5.09
C SER A 265 8.69 -20.10 4.37
N LEU A 266 7.38 -19.91 4.09
CA LEU A 266 6.57 -20.93 3.41
C LEU A 266 7.04 -21.14 1.97
N THR A 267 7.38 -20.07 1.27
CA THR A 267 7.97 -20.15 -0.09
C THR A 267 9.32 -20.88 -0.06
N ILE A 268 10.20 -20.54 0.90
CA ILE A 268 11.50 -21.21 1.03
C ILE A 268 11.34 -22.71 1.30
N ASP A 269 10.44 -23.08 2.18
CA ASP A 269 10.19 -24.48 2.52
C ASP A 269 9.59 -25.25 1.34
N ALA A 270 8.68 -24.62 0.57
CA ALA A 270 8.12 -25.21 -0.64
C ALA A 270 9.17 -25.44 -1.74
N ILE A 271 10.12 -24.50 -1.92
CA ILE A 271 11.26 -24.64 -2.84
C ILE A 271 12.10 -25.89 -2.45
N LYS A 272 12.50 -25.96 -1.17
CA LYS A 272 13.33 -27.07 -0.69
C LYS A 272 12.64 -28.42 -0.82
N LYS A 273 11.36 -28.49 -0.43
CA LYS A 273 10.55 -29.72 -0.47
C LYS A 273 10.43 -30.29 -1.89
N ASN A 274 10.33 -29.45 -2.89
CA ASN A 274 10.02 -29.84 -4.28
C ASN A 274 11.21 -29.67 -5.23
N ASP A 275 12.36 -29.27 -4.72
CA ASP A 275 13.59 -29.01 -5.50
C ASP A 275 13.33 -28.01 -6.65
N PHE A 276 12.71 -26.85 -6.32
CA PHE A 276 12.36 -25.80 -7.28
C PHE A 276 13.32 -24.60 -7.26
N SER A 277 14.56 -24.82 -6.86
CA SER A 277 15.58 -23.74 -6.79
C SER A 277 15.94 -23.13 -8.15
N ASP A 278 15.77 -23.86 -9.23
CA ASP A 278 15.95 -23.42 -10.62
C ASP A 278 14.65 -22.89 -11.27
N VAL A 279 13.50 -23.10 -10.63
CA VAL A 279 12.20 -22.63 -11.11
C VAL A 279 11.83 -21.28 -10.50
N LEU A 280 12.06 -21.09 -9.19
CA LEU A 280 11.78 -19.82 -8.53
C LEU A 280 13.09 -19.03 -8.30
N LEU A 281 13.17 -17.90 -9.00
CA LEU A 281 14.34 -17.01 -9.02
C LEU A 281 14.04 -15.75 -8.20
N ALA A 282 14.72 -15.60 -7.06
CA ALA A 282 14.61 -14.43 -6.18
C ALA A 282 15.64 -13.38 -6.58
N HIS A 283 15.17 -12.22 -7.09
CA HIS A 283 16.03 -11.15 -7.58
C HIS A 283 16.30 -10.06 -6.53
N GLY A 284 15.58 -10.07 -5.40
CA GLY A 284 15.65 -9.01 -4.42
C GLY A 284 15.10 -7.68 -4.94
N ARG A 285 15.42 -6.60 -4.22
CA ARG A 285 14.96 -5.26 -4.57
C ARG A 285 15.81 -4.67 -5.70
N LEU A 286 15.14 -4.16 -6.71
CA LEU A 286 15.79 -3.46 -7.81
C LEU A 286 16.10 -2.03 -7.38
N GLU A 287 17.38 -1.78 -7.10
CA GLU A 287 17.90 -0.45 -6.75
C GLU A 287 18.30 0.31 -8.02
N ARG A 288 18.71 1.58 -7.86
CA ARG A 288 19.28 2.35 -8.96
C ARG A 288 20.51 1.64 -9.55
N ASP A 289 20.52 1.50 -10.85
CA ASP A 289 21.65 0.90 -11.56
C ASP A 289 22.78 1.94 -11.70
N PRO A 290 23.95 1.70 -11.12
CA PRO A 290 25.07 2.64 -11.21
C PRO A 290 25.66 2.75 -12.62
N LEU A 291 25.50 1.74 -13.47
CA LEU A 291 26.06 1.72 -14.82
C LEU A 291 25.17 2.47 -15.83
N THR A 292 23.86 2.22 -15.77
CA THR A 292 22.90 2.82 -16.72
C THR A 292 22.25 4.08 -16.17
N GLY A 293 22.38 4.35 -14.86
CA GLY A 293 21.73 5.46 -14.18
C GLY A 293 20.22 5.28 -13.98
N LYS A 294 19.63 4.18 -14.48
CA LYS A 294 18.20 3.90 -14.35
C LYS A 294 17.78 3.78 -12.89
N SER A 295 16.69 4.43 -12.52
CA SER A 295 16.10 4.31 -11.19
C SER A 295 15.56 2.90 -10.94
N GLY A 296 15.39 2.50 -9.68
CA GLY A 296 14.77 1.23 -9.33
C GLY A 296 13.35 1.11 -9.91
N ARG A 297 12.58 2.21 -9.99
CA ARG A 297 11.23 2.21 -10.57
C ARG A 297 11.25 1.92 -12.08
N GLU A 298 12.16 2.53 -12.83
CA GLU A 298 12.32 2.25 -14.27
C GLU A 298 12.68 0.79 -14.50
N ARG A 299 13.63 0.24 -13.72
CA ARG A 299 14.01 -1.17 -13.81
C ARG A 299 12.87 -2.13 -13.46
N VAL A 300 12.07 -1.81 -12.45
CA VAL A 300 10.86 -2.57 -12.09
C VAL A 300 9.88 -2.57 -13.26
N THR A 301 9.62 -1.42 -13.86
CA THR A 301 8.73 -1.30 -15.02
C THR A 301 9.21 -2.14 -16.22
N GLU A 302 10.51 -2.10 -16.52
CA GLU A 302 11.10 -2.93 -17.57
C GLU A 302 10.89 -4.42 -17.30
N LYS A 303 11.15 -4.88 -16.07
CA LYS A 303 10.93 -6.26 -15.66
C LYS A 303 9.45 -6.68 -15.67
N MET A 304 8.54 -5.77 -15.36
CA MET A 304 7.10 -6.02 -15.53
C MET A 304 6.75 -6.22 -17.01
N GLN A 305 7.38 -5.49 -17.93
CA GLN A 305 7.15 -5.62 -19.35
C GLN A 305 7.76 -6.90 -19.97
N GLU A 306 8.81 -7.42 -19.36
CA GLU A 306 9.44 -8.69 -19.78
C GLU A 306 8.61 -9.92 -19.34
N ALA A 307 7.70 -9.77 -18.38
CA ALA A 307 6.87 -10.86 -17.88
C ALA A 307 5.89 -11.37 -18.94
N ASP A 308 5.63 -12.67 -18.97
CA ASP A 308 4.52 -13.25 -19.70
C ASP A 308 3.21 -13.08 -18.94
N VAL A 309 3.24 -13.27 -17.61
CA VAL A 309 2.10 -13.06 -16.72
C VAL A 309 2.58 -12.41 -15.42
N LEU A 310 1.87 -11.40 -14.96
CA LEU A 310 2.12 -10.71 -13.69
C LEU A 310 1.28 -11.34 -12.58
N ILE A 311 1.93 -11.81 -11.52
CA ILE A 311 1.26 -12.40 -10.36
C ILE A 311 0.86 -11.31 -9.38
N LEU A 312 -0.43 -11.22 -9.07
CA LEU A 312 -1.00 -10.36 -8.04
C LEU A 312 -1.47 -11.18 -6.85
N LEU A 313 -0.68 -11.24 -5.78
CA LEU A 313 -1.08 -11.87 -4.52
C LEU A 313 -1.80 -10.85 -3.64
N HIS A 314 -3.02 -11.18 -3.20
CA HIS A 314 -3.82 -10.31 -2.34
C HIS A 314 -3.57 -10.59 -0.85
N GLY A 315 -3.47 -11.83 -0.44
CA GLY A 315 -3.32 -12.29 0.94
C GLY A 315 -4.53 -13.07 1.42
N GLN A 316 -4.50 -13.50 2.69
CA GLN A 316 -5.54 -14.32 3.32
C GLN A 316 -6.23 -13.62 4.49
N ASP A 317 -5.84 -12.41 4.82
CA ASP A 317 -6.39 -11.68 5.95
C ASP A 317 -7.83 -11.23 5.72
N GLU A 318 -8.62 -11.16 6.80
CA GLU A 318 -10.01 -10.72 6.75
C GLU A 318 -10.20 -9.28 6.24
N TRP A 319 -9.19 -8.45 6.42
CA TRP A 319 -9.21 -7.07 5.92
C TRP A 319 -8.93 -6.96 4.41
N CYS A 320 -8.65 -8.08 3.72
CA CYS A 320 -8.51 -8.11 2.26
C CYS A 320 -9.74 -7.54 1.53
N ALA A 321 -10.94 -7.66 2.10
CA ALA A 321 -12.14 -7.03 1.56
C ALA A 321 -12.09 -5.48 1.53
N GLU A 322 -11.15 -4.87 2.26
CA GLU A 322 -11.07 -3.43 2.46
C GLU A 322 -9.91 -2.77 1.69
N TYR A 323 -9.05 -3.53 1.00
CA TYR A 323 -7.97 -2.95 0.24
C TYR A 323 -7.75 -3.61 -1.13
N ILE A 324 -7.12 -2.88 -2.03
CA ILE A 324 -6.64 -3.37 -3.32
C ILE A 324 -5.12 -3.20 -3.32
N PRO A 325 -4.33 -4.25 -3.65
CA PRO A 325 -2.88 -4.14 -3.70
C PRO A 325 -2.42 -3.03 -4.65
N SER A 326 -1.64 -2.08 -4.16
CA SER A 326 -1.20 -0.90 -4.93
C SER A 326 -0.46 -1.26 -6.21
N LYS A 327 0.25 -2.39 -6.23
CA LYS A 327 0.94 -2.90 -7.42
C LYS A 327 0.00 -3.19 -8.61
N LEU A 328 -1.30 -3.41 -8.37
CA LEU A 328 -2.28 -3.58 -9.44
C LEU A 328 -2.29 -2.37 -10.36
N TYR A 329 -2.26 -1.17 -9.81
CA TYR A 329 -2.29 0.07 -10.60
C TYR A 329 -1.08 0.19 -11.52
N ASP A 330 0.12 -0.24 -11.08
CA ASP A 330 1.31 -0.31 -11.93
C ASP A 330 1.16 -1.40 -13.01
N TYR A 331 0.61 -2.57 -12.65
CA TYR A 331 0.39 -3.68 -13.59
C TYR A 331 -0.57 -3.29 -14.71
N LEU A 332 -1.62 -2.53 -14.41
CA LEU A 332 -2.59 -2.09 -15.41
C LEU A 332 -1.97 -1.22 -16.51
N TRP A 333 -0.87 -0.53 -16.24
CA TRP A 333 -0.14 0.24 -17.25
C TRP A 333 0.70 -0.62 -18.18
N THR A 334 1.03 -1.85 -17.81
CA THR A 334 1.93 -2.71 -18.60
C THR A 334 1.25 -3.37 -19.81
N GLY A 335 -0.07 -3.51 -19.79
CA GLY A 335 -0.82 -4.29 -20.76
C GLY A 335 -0.47 -5.78 -20.78
N ARG A 336 0.20 -6.27 -19.73
CA ARG A 336 0.51 -7.70 -19.57
C ARG A 336 -0.65 -8.45 -18.94
N PRO A 337 -0.82 -9.75 -19.27
CA PRO A 337 -1.75 -10.61 -18.55
C PRO A 337 -1.47 -10.56 -17.04
N ILE A 338 -2.53 -10.46 -16.23
CA ILE A 338 -2.44 -10.52 -14.79
C ILE A 338 -3.06 -11.83 -14.31
N TRP A 339 -2.40 -12.50 -13.38
CA TRP A 339 -2.98 -13.59 -12.61
C TRP A 339 -3.25 -13.10 -11.20
N GLY A 340 -4.51 -12.76 -10.90
CA GLY A 340 -4.97 -12.38 -9.57
C GLY A 340 -5.27 -13.61 -8.72
N ILE A 341 -4.63 -13.69 -7.55
CA ILE A 341 -4.97 -14.68 -6.51
C ILE A 341 -5.56 -13.86 -5.38
N THR A 342 -6.91 -13.85 -5.30
CA THR A 342 -7.68 -12.89 -4.52
C THR A 342 -8.40 -13.56 -3.34
N HIS A 343 -8.69 -12.78 -2.31
CA HIS A 343 -9.42 -13.25 -1.14
C HIS A 343 -10.51 -12.26 -0.75
N ARG A 344 -11.78 -12.68 -0.81
CA ARG A 344 -12.95 -11.96 -0.29
C ARG A 344 -13.06 -10.49 -0.70
N ASN A 345 -12.63 -10.12 -1.91
CA ASN A 345 -12.73 -8.76 -2.43
C ASN A 345 -13.45 -8.73 -3.79
N PRO A 346 -14.78 -8.65 -3.81
CA PRO A 346 -15.56 -8.63 -5.04
C PRO A 346 -15.21 -7.47 -5.98
N GLN A 347 -14.81 -6.31 -5.44
CA GLN A 347 -14.39 -5.16 -6.25
C GLN A 347 -13.11 -5.47 -7.01
N LEU A 348 -12.12 -6.09 -6.37
CA LEU A 348 -10.88 -6.50 -7.02
C LEU A 348 -11.14 -7.59 -8.08
N ASP A 349 -11.98 -8.58 -7.75
CA ASP A 349 -12.34 -9.65 -8.67
C ASP A 349 -13.01 -9.08 -9.93
N GLN A 350 -13.96 -8.18 -9.77
CA GLN A 350 -14.63 -7.52 -10.90
C GLN A 350 -13.63 -6.71 -11.74
N MET A 351 -12.75 -5.94 -11.10
CA MET A 351 -11.72 -5.16 -11.81
C MET A 351 -10.81 -6.06 -12.66
N LEU A 352 -10.44 -7.23 -12.16
CA LEU A 352 -9.62 -8.20 -12.89
C LEU A 352 -10.38 -8.88 -14.03
N LEU A 353 -11.63 -9.26 -13.81
CA LEU A 353 -12.50 -9.88 -14.82
C LEU A 353 -12.79 -8.94 -16.00
N GLU A 354 -13.13 -7.67 -15.73
CA GLU A 354 -13.35 -6.64 -16.76
C GLU A 354 -12.13 -6.45 -17.66
N ARG A 355 -10.94 -6.71 -17.11
CA ARG A 355 -9.66 -6.59 -17.82
C ARG A 355 -9.17 -7.89 -18.44
N ARG A 356 -10.00 -8.94 -18.42
CA ARG A 356 -9.66 -10.29 -18.92
C ARG A 356 -8.39 -10.84 -18.28
N SER A 357 -8.32 -10.83 -16.97
CA SER A 357 -7.23 -11.41 -16.20
C SER A 357 -7.50 -12.88 -15.86
N TYR A 358 -6.45 -13.67 -15.58
CA TYR A 358 -6.60 -14.94 -14.89
C TYR A 358 -6.95 -14.69 -13.44
N LEU A 359 -7.85 -15.49 -12.86
CA LEU A 359 -8.32 -15.31 -11.49
C LEU A 359 -8.32 -16.64 -10.75
N SER A 360 -7.88 -16.60 -9.51
CA SER A 360 -7.92 -17.71 -8.56
C SER A 360 -8.33 -17.21 -7.19
N VAL A 361 -8.92 -18.09 -6.39
CA VAL A 361 -9.27 -17.82 -5.00
C VAL A 361 -8.10 -18.22 -4.11
N GLU A 362 -7.60 -17.31 -3.29
CA GLU A 362 -6.54 -17.58 -2.32
C GLU A 362 -7.03 -18.58 -1.26
N GLY A 363 -6.18 -19.58 -0.97
CA GLY A 363 -6.54 -20.69 -0.09
C GLY A 363 -7.32 -21.83 -0.77
N ASP A 364 -7.69 -21.69 -2.05
CA ASP A 364 -8.28 -22.77 -2.85
C ASP A 364 -7.22 -23.35 -3.79
N GLU A 365 -6.59 -24.45 -3.38
CA GLU A 365 -5.54 -25.13 -4.17
C GLU A 365 -6.04 -25.56 -5.57
N SER A 366 -7.30 -25.99 -5.67
CA SER A 366 -7.91 -26.41 -6.93
C SER A 366 -8.05 -25.23 -7.89
N SER A 367 -8.54 -24.09 -7.40
CA SER A 367 -8.67 -22.86 -8.18
C SER A 367 -7.31 -22.37 -8.70
N ILE A 368 -6.28 -22.42 -7.85
CA ILE A 368 -4.90 -22.02 -8.22
C ILE A 368 -4.31 -22.98 -9.24
N ALA A 369 -4.51 -24.30 -9.05
CA ALA A 369 -4.01 -25.33 -9.99
C ALA A 369 -4.69 -25.22 -11.36
N MET A 370 -6.01 -25.02 -11.41
CA MET A 370 -6.74 -24.83 -12.67
C MET A 370 -6.28 -23.58 -13.43
N ALA A 371 -6.06 -22.48 -12.73
CA ALA A 371 -5.59 -21.27 -13.37
C ALA A 371 -4.16 -21.42 -13.90
N LEU A 372 -3.26 -22.03 -13.13
CA LEU A 372 -1.89 -22.30 -13.58
C LEU A 372 -1.86 -23.22 -14.79
N GLU A 373 -2.70 -24.28 -14.81
CA GLU A 373 -2.83 -25.16 -15.95
C GLU A 373 -3.33 -24.43 -17.20
N ARG A 374 -4.35 -23.57 -17.03
CA ARG A 374 -4.85 -22.74 -18.14
C ARG A 374 -3.77 -21.81 -18.68
N ILE A 375 -3.05 -21.11 -17.80
CA ILE A 375 -1.94 -20.23 -18.20
C ILE A 375 -0.89 -21.01 -19.00
N TRP A 376 -0.54 -22.21 -18.52
CA TRP A 376 0.41 -23.10 -19.20
C TRP A 376 -0.05 -23.52 -20.61
N LEU A 377 -1.29 -23.94 -20.74
CA LEU A 377 -1.86 -24.35 -22.04
C LEU A 377 -2.00 -23.18 -23.00
N ASP A 378 -2.49 -22.04 -22.54
CA ASP A 378 -2.61 -20.80 -23.32
C ASP A 378 -1.22 -20.33 -23.82
N TRP A 379 -0.19 -20.43 -22.96
CA TRP A 379 1.18 -20.07 -23.34
C TRP A 379 1.75 -21.02 -24.41
N GLN A 380 1.57 -22.32 -24.25
CA GLN A 380 2.02 -23.31 -25.24
C GLN A 380 1.39 -23.06 -26.62
N GLN A 381 0.14 -22.64 -26.64
CA GLN A 381 -0.59 -22.32 -27.86
C GLN A 381 -0.31 -20.88 -28.36
N LYS A 382 0.50 -20.12 -27.68
CA LYS A 382 0.76 -18.68 -27.94
C LYS A 382 -0.54 -17.84 -27.90
N GLN A 383 -1.44 -18.18 -26.99
CA GLN A 383 -2.79 -17.61 -26.87
C GLN A 383 -3.05 -17.08 -25.43
N LEU A 384 -2.00 -16.63 -24.73
CA LEU A 384 -2.20 -15.96 -23.44
C LEU A 384 -3.30 -14.91 -23.54
N LEU A 385 -4.11 -14.77 -22.49
CA LEU A 385 -5.18 -13.79 -22.46
C LEU A 385 -4.64 -12.41 -22.86
N LYS A 386 -5.32 -11.77 -23.81
CA LYS A 386 -5.03 -10.37 -24.18
C LYS A 386 -5.82 -9.46 -23.25
N PRO A 387 -5.15 -8.76 -22.32
CA PRO A 387 -5.88 -7.91 -21.38
C PRO A 387 -6.57 -6.76 -22.11
N VAL A 388 -7.71 -6.33 -21.56
CA VAL A 388 -8.30 -5.05 -21.94
C VAL A 388 -7.48 -3.95 -21.27
N TYR A 389 -6.86 -3.09 -22.07
CA TYR A 389 -6.04 -1.99 -21.57
C TYR A 389 -6.90 -0.88 -20.99
N MET A 390 -7.04 -0.89 -19.65
CA MET A 390 -7.83 0.07 -18.89
C MET A 390 -7.03 0.49 -17.65
N PRO A 391 -5.95 1.27 -17.80
CA PRO A 391 -5.19 1.76 -16.67
C PRO A 391 -6.01 2.75 -15.85
N ILE A 392 -5.67 2.88 -14.58
CA ILE A 392 -6.25 3.89 -13.68
C ILE A 392 -5.15 4.91 -13.38
N GLY A 393 -5.33 6.12 -13.89
CA GLY A 393 -4.38 7.21 -13.72
C GLY A 393 -4.64 8.03 -12.44
N VAL A 394 -3.61 8.68 -11.94
CA VAL A 394 -3.71 9.61 -10.79
C VAL A 394 -4.60 10.81 -11.12
N ASP A 395 -4.62 11.26 -12.36
CA ASP A 395 -5.48 12.34 -12.85
C ASP A 395 -6.97 12.04 -12.67
N GLN A 396 -7.38 10.77 -12.85
CA GLN A 396 -8.75 10.34 -12.60
C GLN A 396 -9.10 10.46 -11.11
N ALA A 397 -8.18 10.04 -10.22
CA ALA A 397 -8.36 10.19 -8.78
C ALA A 397 -8.49 11.67 -8.38
N VAL A 398 -7.59 12.52 -8.87
CA VAL A 398 -7.65 13.97 -8.62
C VAL A 398 -8.95 14.59 -9.14
N SER A 399 -9.36 14.26 -10.37
CA SER A 399 -10.61 14.75 -10.95
C SER A 399 -11.83 14.34 -10.12
N ARG A 400 -11.83 13.09 -9.64
CA ARG A 400 -12.90 12.58 -8.76
C ARG A 400 -12.96 13.35 -7.44
N ILE A 401 -11.81 13.57 -6.79
CA ILE A 401 -11.74 14.33 -5.54
C ILE A 401 -12.26 15.75 -5.77
N LEU A 402 -11.78 16.42 -6.80
CA LEU A 402 -12.18 17.80 -7.10
C LEU A 402 -13.67 17.92 -7.40
N SER A 403 -14.26 16.96 -8.11
CA SER A 403 -15.70 16.96 -8.40
C SER A 403 -16.59 16.82 -7.16
N GLU A 404 -16.09 16.19 -6.09
CA GLU A 404 -16.82 16.05 -4.83
C GLU A 404 -16.58 17.22 -3.88
N VAL A 405 -15.37 17.79 -3.89
CA VAL A 405 -14.91 18.75 -2.88
C VAL A 405 -15.17 20.21 -3.30
N LEU A 406 -15.06 20.51 -4.59
CA LEU A 406 -15.34 21.86 -5.09
C LEU A 406 -16.85 22.07 -5.23
N PRO A 407 -17.36 23.25 -4.89
CA PRO A 407 -18.75 23.58 -5.14
C PRO A 407 -19.04 23.51 -6.64
N LYS A 408 -20.17 22.92 -6.98
CA LYS A 408 -20.70 22.91 -8.36
C LYS A 408 -21.14 24.31 -8.77
#